data_2b95a312b2eec6e10651aa4ee5c403c7
#
_entry.id   2b95a312b2eec6e10651aa4ee5c403c7
#
_cell.length_a   1.000
_cell.length_b   1.000
_cell.length_c   1.000
_cell.angle_alpha   90.00
_cell.angle_beta   90.00
_cell.angle_gamma   90.00
#
_symmetry.space_group_name_H-M   'P 1'
#
loop_
_entity.id
_entity.type
_entity.pdbx_description
1 polymer ?
#
loop_
_entity_poly.entity_id
_entity_poly.type
_entity_poly.pdbx_seq_one_letter_code
_entity_poly.pdbx_strand_id
1 'polypeptide(L)'
;MSDIPADVLEQRLTVPPAIEKLAPISISERLDAMDILRGMALIGILLMNIEWFNRAIASLGSQDTSLTGLDHAIGWLIRCFVEGKFYKLFALLFGMGFAVMLIRAKEANRPFGAWFSRRMLVLIALGFLHMVFLWSGDILHDYGVAGLLLLAWITLLKKPRFQKYDNPKSFFKLSVVWLSIPIVMSVFAGIGFGLFNDTEDLTAQWQEQILVAKRVEEINLTNQASALQDSDLLAVKSAAELMAEAELIEDISTEEDKLFANAAIEEAQNTDEELIELQAQAIVNQQAEMQQEVDKEIIAFTQNSYWQATEFRFNFALFMLMFTIPFSLSMLLPIFILGYWLVSSGIMKNYQQHAVAFKIMAYVGIGLGMVLETGGLLVAQHPVAHQVMLLQGVGQALFFIGQFVMTVGYFGLIMRLLSHEKWLKRLTLFSPMGRMALTNYIMHSVILSSIFYGYAGGYFGEISRAPQMLIVVAIIAFQLVFSRWWLNTYAFGPLEWLWRCLSYKKLQPMRIQ
;
A
#
# COMPACT_ATOMS: atom_id res chain seq x y z
N MET A 1 -41.43 67.84 2.18
CA MET A 1 -40.35 67.09 1.53
C MET A 1 -39.24 67.04 2.55
N SER A 2 -39.12 65.93 3.25
CA SER A 2 -38.18 65.76 4.36
C SER A 2 -36.84 65.26 3.79
N ASP A 3 -35.79 66.02 4.09
CA ASP A 3 -34.42 65.70 3.73
C ASP A 3 -34.00 64.42 4.40
N ILE A 4 -33.63 63.43 3.58
CA ILE A 4 -32.98 62.19 4.04
C ILE A 4 -31.49 62.53 4.29
N PRO A 5 -30.96 62.30 5.49
CA PRO A 5 -29.55 62.58 5.78
C PRO A 5 -28.61 61.82 4.85
N ALA A 6 -27.54 62.49 4.39
CA ALA A 6 -26.53 61.93 3.46
C ALA A 6 -25.86 60.63 3.98
N ASP A 7 -25.77 60.45 5.28
CA ASP A 7 -25.19 59.26 5.93
C ASP A 7 -25.96 57.97 5.68
N VAL A 8 -27.25 58.05 5.34
CA VAL A 8 -28.07 56.86 5.05
C VAL A 8 -27.89 56.39 3.59
N LEU A 9 -27.40 57.26 2.72
CA LEU A 9 -27.11 56.94 1.31
C LEU A 9 -25.72 56.29 1.15
N GLU A 10 -24.72 56.62 1.99
CA GLU A 10 -23.40 55.99 1.96
C GLU A 10 -23.40 54.55 2.48
N GLN A 11 -24.32 54.18 3.37
CA GLN A 11 -24.43 52.80 3.89
C GLN A 11 -25.02 51.79 2.90
N ARG A 12 -25.58 52.24 1.75
CA ARG A 12 -26.17 51.33 0.73
C ARG A 12 -25.25 50.94 -0.43
N LEU A 13 -24.00 51.41 -0.44
CA LEU A 13 -23.05 51.12 -1.54
C LEU A 13 -21.78 50.41 -1.09
N THR A 14 -21.74 49.79 0.08
CA THR A 14 -20.70 48.80 0.34
C THR A 14 -21.01 47.54 -0.45
N VAL A 15 -20.47 47.48 -1.65
CA VAL A 15 -20.35 46.22 -2.42
C VAL A 15 -19.74 45.21 -1.47
N PRO A 16 -20.40 44.07 -1.18
CA PRO A 16 -19.79 43.05 -0.34
C PRO A 16 -18.39 42.72 -0.90
N PRO A 17 -17.34 42.65 -0.07
CA PRO A 17 -15.99 42.43 -0.57
C PRO A 17 -16.02 41.20 -1.47
N ALA A 18 -15.53 41.35 -2.70
CA ALA A 18 -15.47 40.26 -3.67
C ALA A 18 -14.84 39.05 -2.97
N ILE A 19 -15.57 37.92 -2.94
CA ILE A 19 -15.09 36.69 -2.29
C ILE A 19 -13.73 36.35 -2.91
N GLU A 20 -12.69 36.68 -2.21
CA GLU A 20 -11.32 36.50 -2.68
C GLU A 20 -11.10 35.00 -2.89
N LYS A 21 -10.76 34.60 -4.13
CA LYS A 21 -10.59 33.18 -4.50
C LYS A 21 -9.43 32.59 -3.71
N LEU A 22 -9.55 31.31 -3.30
CA LEU A 22 -8.46 30.57 -2.69
C LEU A 22 -7.19 30.69 -3.53
N ALA A 23 -6.08 31.10 -2.90
CA ALA A 23 -4.76 31.21 -3.52
C ALA A 23 -3.83 30.08 -3.01
N PRO A 24 -2.81 29.69 -3.77
CA PRO A 24 -1.79 28.77 -3.29
C PRO A 24 -1.09 29.28 -2.02
N ILE A 25 -0.69 28.36 -1.15
CA ILE A 25 0.06 28.66 0.08
C ILE A 25 1.38 29.35 -0.28
N SER A 26 1.72 30.44 0.40
CA SER A 26 3.02 31.10 0.27
C SER A 26 4.15 30.20 0.80
N ILE A 27 5.37 30.41 0.32
CA ILE A 27 6.56 29.61 0.72
C ILE A 27 6.83 29.78 2.22
N SER A 28 6.62 30.97 2.77
CA SER A 28 6.85 31.32 4.18
C SER A 28 5.89 30.66 5.17
N GLU A 29 4.75 30.16 4.72
CA GLU A 29 3.72 29.57 5.57
C GLU A 29 3.70 28.03 5.54
N ARG A 30 4.65 27.40 4.87
CA ARG A 30 4.71 25.94 4.75
C ARG A 30 5.24 25.29 6.02
N LEU A 31 4.69 24.12 6.34
CA LEU A 31 5.23 23.25 7.37
C LEU A 31 6.35 22.40 6.75
N ASP A 32 7.60 22.84 6.87
CA ASP A 32 8.77 22.15 6.31
C ASP A 32 8.82 20.67 6.70
N ALA A 33 8.38 20.36 7.94
CA ALA A 33 8.30 18.97 8.41
C ALA A 33 7.44 18.07 7.52
N MET A 34 6.32 18.58 6.97
CA MET A 34 5.46 17.79 6.08
C MET A 34 6.11 17.53 4.73
N ASP A 35 6.86 18.49 4.21
CA ASP A 35 7.54 18.32 2.92
C ASP A 35 8.73 17.36 3.06
N ILE A 36 9.47 17.42 4.17
CA ILE A 36 10.52 16.44 4.49
C ILE A 36 9.94 15.03 4.61
N LEU A 37 8.85 14.87 5.38
CA LEU A 37 8.16 13.58 5.53
C LEU A 37 7.68 13.01 4.19
N ARG A 38 7.13 13.84 3.29
CA ARG A 38 6.73 13.41 1.95
C ARG A 38 7.92 12.95 1.11
N GLY A 39 9.04 13.69 1.15
CA GLY A 39 10.26 13.31 0.46
C GLY A 39 10.81 11.97 0.93
N MET A 40 10.84 11.73 2.24
CA MET A 40 11.27 10.46 2.80
C MET A 40 10.29 9.32 2.49
N ALA A 41 8.98 9.59 2.52
CA ALA A 41 7.97 8.60 2.17
C ALA A 41 8.08 8.16 0.69
N LEU A 42 8.43 9.05 -0.23
CA LEU A 42 8.66 8.72 -1.63
C LEU A 42 9.81 7.74 -1.82
N ILE A 43 10.87 7.82 -1.01
CA ILE A 43 11.98 6.85 -1.04
C ILE A 43 11.47 5.44 -0.71
N GLY A 44 10.67 5.32 0.35
CA GLY A 44 10.10 4.04 0.72
C GLY A 44 9.08 3.49 -0.31
N ILE A 45 8.32 4.38 -0.95
CA ILE A 45 7.43 4.01 -2.06
C ILE A 45 8.24 3.50 -3.25
N LEU A 46 9.35 4.14 -3.61
CA LEU A 46 10.22 3.68 -4.69
C LEU A 46 10.84 2.30 -4.39
N LEU A 47 11.34 2.12 -3.15
CA LEU A 47 11.91 0.83 -2.69
C LEU A 47 10.93 -0.33 -2.79
N MET A 48 9.64 -0.07 -2.55
CA MET A 48 8.59 -1.06 -2.70
C MET A 48 8.24 -1.28 -4.18
N ASN A 49 8.04 -0.18 -4.92
CA ASN A 49 7.47 -0.22 -6.25
C ASN A 49 8.43 -0.79 -7.30
N ILE A 50 9.75 -0.68 -7.13
CA ILE A 50 10.70 -1.17 -8.13
C ILE A 50 10.51 -2.65 -8.43
N GLU A 51 10.21 -3.46 -7.42
CA GLU A 51 9.92 -4.87 -7.59
C GLU A 51 8.63 -5.08 -8.39
N TRP A 52 7.63 -4.24 -8.16
CA TRP A 52 6.34 -4.29 -8.85
C TRP A 52 6.40 -3.82 -10.31
N PHE A 53 7.49 -3.18 -10.72
CA PHE A 53 7.80 -2.89 -12.12
C PHE A 53 8.58 -4.01 -12.80
N ASN A 54 9.31 -4.81 -12.01
CA ASN A 54 10.19 -5.86 -12.50
C ASN A 54 9.53 -7.23 -12.57
N ARG A 55 8.36 -7.42 -11.93
CA ARG A 55 7.63 -8.69 -11.87
C ARG A 55 6.15 -8.50 -12.11
N ALA A 56 5.49 -9.59 -12.52
CA ALA A 56 4.04 -9.63 -12.64
C ALA A 56 3.35 -9.31 -11.30
N ILE A 57 2.39 -8.40 -11.31
CA ILE A 57 1.63 -7.99 -10.12
C ILE A 57 0.88 -9.18 -9.51
N ALA A 58 0.38 -10.09 -10.34
CA ALA A 58 -0.27 -11.31 -9.88
C ALA A 58 0.65 -12.22 -9.06
N SER A 59 1.98 -12.17 -9.26
CA SER A 59 2.96 -12.91 -8.46
C SER A 59 3.34 -12.22 -7.15
N LEU A 60 2.90 -10.97 -6.93
CA LEU A 60 3.25 -10.21 -5.74
C LEU A 60 2.41 -10.66 -4.53
N GLY A 61 3.08 -10.96 -3.43
CA GLY A 61 2.46 -11.54 -2.25
C GLY A 61 2.77 -13.03 -2.08
N SER A 62 3.05 -13.76 -3.16
CA SER A 62 3.67 -15.07 -3.08
C SER A 62 5.14 -14.92 -2.68
N GLN A 63 5.66 -15.92 -1.97
CA GLN A 63 7.10 -15.98 -1.72
C GLN A 63 7.81 -16.38 -3.00
N ASP A 64 8.81 -15.60 -3.35
CA ASP A 64 9.78 -16.02 -4.32
C ASP A 64 10.79 -16.93 -3.63
N THR A 65 10.53 -18.21 -3.65
CA THR A 65 11.40 -19.25 -3.08
C THR A 65 12.71 -19.42 -3.86
N SER A 66 12.79 -18.89 -5.08
CA SER A 66 14.00 -18.91 -5.92
C SER A 66 15.09 -17.94 -5.43
N LEU A 67 14.75 -16.97 -4.58
CA LEU A 67 15.70 -16.00 -4.07
C LEU A 67 16.68 -16.65 -3.06
N THR A 68 17.97 -16.50 -3.32
CA THR A 68 19.04 -16.99 -2.45
C THR A 68 20.02 -15.88 -2.09
N GLY A 69 20.83 -16.10 -1.06
CA GLY A 69 21.92 -15.20 -0.70
C GLY A 69 21.48 -13.75 -0.44
N LEU A 70 22.12 -12.81 -1.12
CA LEU A 70 21.89 -11.37 -0.93
C LEU A 70 20.50 -10.92 -1.40
N ASP A 71 19.98 -11.51 -2.48
CA ASP A 71 18.66 -11.19 -3.01
C ASP A 71 17.56 -11.57 -2.03
N HIS A 72 17.67 -12.76 -1.40
CA HIS A 72 16.78 -13.18 -0.34
C HIS A 72 16.82 -12.22 0.86
N ALA A 73 18.04 -11.87 1.34
CA ALA A 73 18.20 -10.95 2.47
C ALA A 73 17.56 -9.57 2.19
N ILE A 74 17.79 -9.00 1.00
CA ILE A 74 17.19 -7.72 0.59
C ILE A 74 15.68 -7.84 0.47
N GLY A 75 15.17 -8.90 -0.14
CA GLY A 75 13.74 -9.18 -0.24
C GLY A 75 13.08 -9.20 1.13
N TRP A 76 13.67 -9.91 2.07
CA TRP A 76 13.21 -10.01 3.45
C TRP A 76 13.24 -8.64 4.16
N LEU A 77 14.34 -7.88 4.02
CA LEU A 77 14.45 -6.52 4.58
C LEU A 77 13.39 -5.56 4.03
N ILE A 78 13.14 -5.58 2.71
CA ILE A 78 12.09 -4.76 2.10
C ILE A 78 10.73 -5.17 2.66
N ARG A 79 10.44 -6.45 2.76
CA ARG A 79 9.19 -6.95 3.29
C ARG A 79 8.96 -6.52 4.74
N CYS A 80 9.96 -6.68 5.62
CA CYS A 80 9.86 -6.30 7.03
C CYS A 80 9.86 -4.79 7.27
N PHE A 81 10.64 -3.99 6.52
CA PHE A 81 10.88 -2.60 6.86
C PHE A 81 10.21 -1.59 5.91
N VAL A 82 9.78 -2.00 4.73
CA VAL A 82 9.28 -1.10 3.69
C VAL A 82 7.83 -1.38 3.32
N GLU A 83 7.50 -2.64 3.07
CA GLU A 83 6.19 -3.05 2.56
C GLU A 83 5.06 -2.58 3.46
N GLY A 84 4.08 -1.91 2.85
CA GLY A 84 2.87 -1.46 3.55
C GLY A 84 3.01 -0.23 4.45
N LYS A 85 4.23 0.27 4.75
CA LYS A 85 4.44 1.37 5.71
C LYS A 85 4.38 2.75 5.05
N PHE A 86 5.06 2.93 3.94
CA PHE A 86 5.29 4.25 3.37
C PHE A 86 4.07 4.83 2.65
N TYR A 87 3.23 4.02 2.02
CA TYR A 87 1.96 4.51 1.48
C TYR A 87 1.00 4.95 2.62
N LYS A 88 0.99 4.24 3.77
CA LYS A 88 0.24 4.64 4.97
C LYS A 88 0.77 5.94 5.55
N LEU A 89 2.09 6.11 5.59
CA LEU A 89 2.73 7.36 5.99
C LEU A 89 2.33 8.50 5.03
N PHE A 90 2.33 8.24 3.72
CA PHE A 90 1.92 9.23 2.72
C PHE A 90 0.42 9.55 2.82
N ALA A 91 -0.42 8.57 3.11
CA ALA A 91 -1.85 8.76 3.40
C ALA A 91 -2.09 9.65 4.63
N LEU A 92 -1.32 9.42 5.71
CA LEU A 92 -1.35 10.26 6.91
C LEU A 92 -1.04 11.73 6.55
N LEU A 93 0.01 11.95 5.75
CA LEU A 93 0.41 13.28 5.29
C LEU A 93 -0.63 13.94 4.37
N PHE A 94 -1.39 13.15 3.62
CA PHE A 94 -2.49 13.65 2.80
C PHE A 94 -3.63 14.18 3.69
N GLY A 95 -4.01 13.43 4.73
CA GLY A 95 -4.99 13.87 5.73
C GLY A 95 -4.54 15.14 6.48
N MET A 96 -3.24 15.22 6.82
CA MET A 96 -2.65 16.44 7.41
C MET A 96 -2.74 17.63 6.44
N GLY A 97 -2.42 17.40 5.15
CA GLY A 97 -2.53 18.42 4.11
C GLY A 97 -3.96 18.92 3.92
N PHE A 98 -4.94 18.02 3.97
CA PHE A 98 -6.36 18.38 3.96
C PHE A 98 -6.71 19.30 5.14
N ALA A 99 -6.29 18.94 6.35
CA ALA A 99 -6.55 19.73 7.55
C ALA A 99 -5.99 21.15 7.44
N VAL A 100 -4.73 21.29 7.02
CA VAL A 100 -4.09 22.61 6.81
C VAL A 100 -4.87 23.43 5.80
N MET A 101 -5.26 22.84 4.67
CA MET A 101 -6.04 23.55 3.64
C MET A 101 -7.42 23.97 4.14
N LEU A 102 -8.12 23.11 4.90
CA LEU A 102 -9.44 23.40 5.45
C LEU A 102 -9.38 24.50 6.51
N ILE A 103 -8.42 24.46 7.44
CA ILE A 103 -8.24 25.48 8.50
C ILE A 103 -8.01 26.84 7.84
N ARG A 104 -7.09 26.93 6.88
CA ARG A 104 -6.80 28.18 6.18
C ARG A 104 -7.97 28.71 5.37
N ALA A 105 -8.75 27.81 4.74
CA ALA A 105 -9.96 28.23 4.04
C ALA A 105 -11.01 28.81 4.99
N LYS A 106 -11.13 28.23 6.20
CA LYS A 106 -11.99 28.77 7.27
C LYS A 106 -11.51 30.12 7.77
N GLU A 107 -10.21 30.27 8.06
CA GLU A 107 -9.59 31.53 8.52
C GLU A 107 -9.74 32.66 7.48
N ALA A 108 -9.60 32.32 6.19
CA ALA A 108 -9.79 33.26 5.08
C ALA A 108 -11.28 33.45 4.67
N ASN A 109 -12.23 32.82 5.39
CA ASN A 109 -13.66 32.83 5.08
C ASN A 109 -13.98 32.47 3.60
N ARG A 110 -13.28 31.46 3.04
CA ARG A 110 -13.36 31.07 1.63
C ARG A 110 -14.09 29.74 1.44
N PRO A 111 -14.87 29.55 0.34
CA PRO A 111 -15.56 28.29 0.07
C PRO A 111 -14.55 27.17 -0.24
N PHE A 112 -14.58 26.11 0.57
CA PHE A 112 -13.63 25.00 0.48
C PHE A 112 -14.14 23.82 -0.37
N GLY A 113 -15.42 23.42 -0.21
CA GLY A 113 -15.94 22.15 -0.71
C GLY A 113 -15.79 21.96 -2.22
N ALA A 114 -16.36 22.87 -3.03
CA ALA A 114 -16.34 22.76 -4.48
C ALA A 114 -14.91 22.83 -5.08
N TRP A 115 -14.04 23.63 -4.47
CA TRP A 115 -12.64 23.70 -4.89
C TRP A 115 -11.89 22.40 -4.57
N PHE A 116 -12.08 21.88 -3.35
CA PHE A 116 -11.41 20.64 -2.93
C PHE A 116 -11.94 19.43 -3.72
N SER A 117 -13.25 19.34 -3.98
CA SER A 117 -13.81 18.27 -4.81
C SER A 117 -13.19 18.25 -6.20
N ARG A 118 -13.06 19.41 -6.86
CA ARG A 118 -12.35 19.48 -8.15
C ARG A 118 -10.92 19.00 -8.06
N ARG A 119 -10.22 19.40 -6.99
CA ARG A 119 -8.86 18.98 -6.75
C ARG A 119 -8.71 17.45 -6.65
N MET A 120 -9.68 16.80 -6.01
CA MET A 120 -9.72 15.34 -5.89
C MET A 120 -10.12 14.68 -7.21
N LEU A 121 -11.12 15.22 -7.92
CA LEU A 121 -11.51 14.68 -9.23
C LEU A 121 -10.36 14.75 -10.25
N VAL A 122 -9.59 15.82 -10.26
CA VAL A 122 -8.39 15.93 -11.10
C VAL A 122 -7.33 14.89 -10.67
N LEU A 123 -7.18 14.65 -9.35
CA LEU A 123 -6.25 13.63 -8.86
C LEU A 123 -6.69 12.22 -9.26
N ILE A 124 -7.98 11.90 -9.18
CA ILE A 124 -8.56 10.63 -9.66
C ILE A 124 -8.26 10.45 -11.16
N ALA A 125 -8.51 11.48 -11.96
CA ALA A 125 -8.25 11.43 -13.39
C ALA A 125 -6.75 11.25 -13.70
N LEU A 126 -5.87 11.96 -13.00
CA LEU A 126 -4.42 11.78 -13.15
C LEU A 126 -3.97 10.38 -12.74
N GLY A 127 -4.50 9.83 -11.64
CA GLY A 127 -4.23 8.47 -11.19
C GLY A 127 -4.72 7.42 -12.19
N PHE A 128 -5.92 7.58 -12.74
CA PHE A 128 -6.44 6.69 -13.77
C PHE A 128 -5.57 6.73 -15.06
N LEU A 129 -5.20 7.92 -15.53
CA LEU A 129 -4.30 8.07 -16.68
C LEU A 129 -2.92 7.45 -16.40
N HIS A 130 -2.39 7.62 -15.19
CA HIS A 130 -1.13 7.02 -14.77
C HIS A 130 -1.24 5.49 -14.78
N MET A 131 -2.33 4.93 -14.25
CA MET A 131 -2.57 3.49 -14.20
C MET A 131 -2.63 2.87 -15.60
N VAL A 132 -3.31 3.52 -16.54
CA VAL A 132 -3.48 3.02 -17.90
C VAL A 132 -2.21 3.20 -18.74
N PHE A 133 -1.59 4.37 -18.69
CA PHE A 133 -0.53 4.72 -19.64
C PHE A 133 0.89 4.48 -19.13
N LEU A 134 1.10 4.36 -17.82
CA LEU A 134 2.43 4.19 -17.25
C LEU A 134 2.59 2.92 -16.42
N TRP A 135 1.74 2.75 -15.37
CA TRP A 135 1.92 1.65 -14.43
C TRP A 135 0.63 1.29 -13.68
N SER A 136 0.29 0.00 -13.70
CA SER A 136 -0.96 -0.54 -13.14
C SER A 136 -1.13 -0.33 -11.61
N GLY A 137 -0.02 -0.21 -10.85
CA GLY A 137 -0.02 -0.12 -9.38
C GLY A 137 -0.27 1.29 -8.83
N ASP A 138 -1.09 2.12 -9.49
CA ASP A 138 -1.37 3.49 -9.03
C ASP A 138 -2.19 3.53 -7.73
N ILE A 139 -1.86 4.49 -6.87
CA ILE A 139 -2.59 4.79 -5.63
C ILE A 139 -3.19 6.22 -5.61
N LEU A 140 -2.89 7.05 -6.62
CA LEU A 140 -3.34 8.45 -6.65
C LEU A 140 -4.86 8.55 -6.79
N HIS A 141 -5.47 7.65 -7.59
CA HIS A 141 -6.92 7.60 -7.75
C HIS A 141 -7.61 7.25 -6.42
N ASP A 142 -7.07 6.30 -5.65
CA ASP A 142 -7.56 5.94 -4.32
C ASP A 142 -7.46 7.12 -3.34
N TYR A 143 -6.34 7.86 -3.36
CA TYR A 143 -6.20 9.07 -2.54
C TYR A 143 -7.21 10.16 -2.93
N GLY A 144 -7.53 10.27 -4.21
CA GLY A 144 -8.58 11.16 -4.68
C GLY A 144 -9.96 10.79 -4.14
N VAL A 145 -10.32 9.49 -4.20
CA VAL A 145 -11.58 8.96 -3.66
C VAL A 145 -11.63 9.11 -2.14
N ALA A 146 -10.59 8.69 -1.42
CA ALA A 146 -10.51 8.84 0.03
C ALA A 146 -10.58 10.32 0.47
N GLY A 147 -10.01 11.24 -0.33
CA GLY A 147 -10.14 12.69 -0.10
C GLY A 147 -11.57 13.21 -0.24
N LEU A 148 -12.34 12.70 -1.22
CA LEU A 148 -13.78 13.00 -1.36
C LEU A 148 -14.58 12.43 -0.19
N LEU A 149 -14.29 11.21 0.25
CA LEU A 149 -14.91 10.60 1.42
C LEU A 149 -14.62 11.39 2.70
N LEU A 150 -13.38 11.86 2.89
CA LEU A 150 -13.01 12.73 4.00
C LEU A 150 -13.78 14.06 3.97
N LEU A 151 -13.92 14.68 2.81
CA LEU A 151 -14.72 15.90 2.65
C LEU A 151 -16.19 15.64 2.97
N ALA A 152 -16.77 14.55 2.51
CA ALA A 152 -18.14 14.14 2.80
C ALA A 152 -18.33 13.93 4.32
N TRP A 153 -17.38 13.24 4.98
CA TRP A 153 -17.40 13.04 6.43
C TRP A 153 -17.36 14.37 7.20
N ILE A 154 -16.42 15.26 6.88
CA ILE A 154 -16.33 16.60 7.51
C ILE A 154 -17.61 17.43 7.27
N THR A 155 -18.24 17.29 6.11
CA THR A 155 -19.51 17.97 5.79
C THR A 155 -20.66 17.40 6.62
N LEU A 156 -20.67 16.08 6.83
CA LEU A 156 -21.65 15.39 7.68
C LEU A 156 -21.58 15.87 9.13
N LEU A 157 -20.37 16.07 9.67
CA LEU A 157 -20.16 16.55 11.05
C LEU A 157 -20.72 17.96 11.30
N LYS A 158 -20.92 18.76 10.25
CA LYS A 158 -21.57 20.09 10.39
C LYS A 158 -23.08 20.00 10.66
N LYS A 159 -23.72 18.84 10.42
CA LYS A 159 -25.14 18.66 10.72
C LYS A 159 -25.36 18.59 12.24
N PRO A 160 -26.43 19.20 12.79
CA PRO A 160 -26.67 19.27 14.25
C PRO A 160 -26.57 17.92 14.96
N ARG A 161 -27.08 16.86 14.32
CA ARG A 161 -27.07 15.48 14.85
C ARG A 161 -25.65 14.94 15.13
N PHE A 162 -24.67 15.35 14.32
CA PHE A 162 -23.30 14.83 14.36
C PHE A 162 -22.29 15.81 14.94
N GLN A 163 -22.68 17.04 15.22
CA GLN A 163 -21.79 18.12 15.69
C GLN A 163 -21.04 17.76 17.00
N LYS A 164 -21.64 16.93 17.85
CA LYS A 164 -20.99 16.44 19.09
C LYS A 164 -19.70 15.64 18.83
N TYR A 165 -19.54 15.10 17.63
CA TYR A 165 -18.34 14.35 17.20
C TYR A 165 -17.29 15.22 16.51
N ASP A 166 -17.56 16.50 16.26
CA ASP A 166 -16.62 17.46 15.65
C ASP A 166 -15.61 17.97 16.71
N ASN A 167 -14.78 17.06 17.21
CA ASN A 167 -13.71 17.37 18.15
C ASN A 167 -12.52 16.41 18.01
N PRO A 168 -11.28 16.82 18.38
CA PRO A 168 -10.08 16.01 18.19
C PRO A 168 -10.10 14.64 18.87
N LYS A 169 -10.73 14.50 20.04
CA LYS A 169 -10.82 13.20 20.76
C LYS A 169 -11.66 12.21 19.97
N SER A 170 -12.78 12.66 19.37
CA SER A 170 -13.64 11.82 18.54
C SER A 170 -12.95 11.40 17.26
N PHE A 171 -12.15 12.27 16.64
CA PHE A 171 -11.39 11.95 15.42
C PHE A 171 -10.37 10.86 15.67
N PHE A 172 -9.57 11.00 16.73
CA PHE A 172 -8.61 9.97 17.12
C PHE A 172 -9.31 8.63 17.40
N LYS A 173 -10.33 8.64 18.28
CA LYS A 173 -11.07 7.44 18.65
C LYS A 173 -11.69 6.76 17.41
N LEU A 174 -12.33 7.53 16.54
CA LEU A 174 -12.94 7.01 15.31
C LEU A 174 -11.90 6.35 14.40
N SER A 175 -10.75 7.02 14.19
CA SER A 175 -9.69 6.46 13.35
C SER A 175 -9.16 5.14 13.89
N VAL A 176 -8.88 5.07 15.19
CA VAL A 176 -8.36 3.84 15.82
C VAL A 176 -9.40 2.71 15.76
N VAL A 177 -10.66 2.99 16.13
CA VAL A 177 -11.73 2.00 16.07
C VAL A 177 -11.95 1.53 14.64
N TRP A 178 -11.94 2.42 13.66
CA TRP A 178 -12.16 2.05 12.27
C TRP A 178 -11.01 1.19 11.72
N LEU A 179 -9.75 1.56 12.02
CA LEU A 179 -8.56 0.77 11.63
C LEU A 179 -8.52 -0.60 12.31
N SER A 180 -9.15 -0.75 13.49
CA SER A 180 -9.22 -2.05 14.16
C SER A 180 -10.24 -3.01 13.52
N ILE A 181 -11.21 -2.52 12.73
CA ILE A 181 -12.25 -3.37 12.11
C ILE A 181 -11.67 -4.47 11.23
N PRO A 182 -10.81 -4.21 10.22
CA PRO A 182 -10.23 -5.28 9.40
C PRO A 182 -9.43 -6.28 10.22
N ILE A 183 -8.71 -5.81 11.24
CA ILE A 183 -7.91 -6.64 12.15
C ILE A 183 -8.81 -7.56 12.97
N VAL A 184 -9.84 -6.99 13.58
CA VAL A 184 -10.83 -7.72 14.36
C VAL A 184 -11.54 -8.74 13.47
N MET A 185 -11.93 -8.36 12.26
CA MET A 185 -12.57 -9.27 11.29
C MET A 185 -11.66 -10.45 10.93
N SER A 186 -10.35 -10.22 10.69
CA SER A 186 -9.38 -11.30 10.39
C SER A 186 -9.27 -12.28 11.57
N VAL A 187 -9.16 -11.76 12.80
CA VAL A 187 -9.07 -12.59 14.01
C VAL A 187 -10.37 -13.35 14.25
N PHE A 188 -11.54 -12.67 14.12
CA PHE A 188 -12.83 -13.31 14.31
C PHE A 188 -13.16 -14.34 13.23
N ALA A 189 -12.72 -14.14 11.99
CA ALA A 189 -12.87 -15.15 10.96
C ALA A 189 -12.10 -16.43 11.33
N GLY A 190 -10.84 -16.28 11.79
CA GLY A 190 -10.05 -17.42 12.28
C GLY A 190 -10.60 -18.06 13.55
N ILE A 191 -10.93 -17.26 14.58
CA ILE A 191 -11.48 -17.76 15.86
C ILE A 191 -12.89 -18.33 15.66
N GLY A 192 -13.74 -17.65 14.87
CA GLY A 192 -15.11 -18.11 14.61
C GLY A 192 -15.12 -19.49 13.99
N PHE A 193 -14.25 -19.73 13.04
CA PHE A 193 -14.07 -21.05 12.45
C PHE A 193 -13.55 -22.07 13.48
N GLY A 194 -12.58 -21.68 14.33
CA GLY A 194 -12.04 -22.55 15.38
C GLY A 194 -12.97 -22.81 16.57
N LEU A 195 -13.97 -21.94 16.83
CA LEU A 195 -14.97 -22.14 17.89
C LEU A 195 -16.17 -22.99 17.44
N PHE A 196 -16.44 -23.03 16.14
CA PHE A 196 -17.49 -23.87 15.57
C PHE A 196 -17.00 -25.28 15.23
N ASN A 197 -15.68 -25.49 15.19
CA ASN A 197 -15.03 -26.78 15.04
C ASN A 197 -14.37 -27.14 16.38
N ASP A 198 -14.62 -28.35 16.90
CA ASP A 198 -14.04 -28.81 18.18
C ASP A 198 -12.52 -28.79 18.17
N THR A 199 -11.89 -28.58 19.34
CA THR A 199 -10.42 -28.49 19.46
C THR A 199 -9.67 -29.81 19.13
N GLU A 200 -10.34 -30.94 19.18
CA GLU A 200 -9.84 -32.22 18.64
C GLU A 200 -9.63 -32.14 17.11
N ASP A 201 -10.39 -31.26 16.45
CA ASP A 201 -10.37 -31.02 15.01
C ASP A 201 -9.12 -30.23 14.51
N LEU A 202 -8.46 -29.41 15.35
CA LEU A 202 -7.27 -28.67 14.92
C LEU A 202 -6.09 -29.59 14.62
N THR A 203 -5.94 -30.70 15.36
CA THR A 203 -4.89 -31.67 15.11
C THR A 203 -5.22 -32.50 13.86
N ALA A 204 -6.49 -32.85 13.69
CA ALA A 204 -6.96 -33.53 12.49
C ALA A 204 -6.84 -32.62 11.25
N GLN A 205 -7.26 -31.36 11.34
CA GLN A 205 -7.06 -30.37 10.27
C GLN A 205 -5.59 -30.17 9.92
N TRP A 206 -4.72 -30.12 10.91
CA TRP A 206 -3.28 -30.02 10.67
C TRP A 206 -2.75 -31.25 9.92
N GLN A 207 -3.16 -32.45 10.29
CA GLN A 207 -2.77 -33.68 9.59
C GLN A 207 -3.36 -33.74 8.18
N GLU A 208 -4.64 -33.40 8.03
CA GLU A 208 -5.29 -33.31 6.73
C GLU A 208 -4.56 -32.34 5.79
N GLN A 209 -4.19 -31.14 6.26
CA GLN A 209 -3.47 -30.17 5.46
C GLN A 209 -2.04 -30.61 5.10
N ILE A 210 -1.39 -31.43 5.91
CA ILE A 210 -0.13 -32.09 5.54
C ILE A 210 -0.36 -33.06 4.37
N LEU A 211 -1.41 -33.86 4.42
CA LEU A 211 -1.74 -34.81 3.36
C LEU A 211 -2.11 -34.09 2.06
N VAL A 212 -2.94 -33.05 2.15
CA VAL A 212 -3.28 -32.20 0.99
C VAL A 212 -2.02 -31.56 0.39
N ALA A 213 -1.13 -31.01 1.20
CA ALA A 213 0.11 -30.39 0.71
C ALA A 213 1.03 -31.41 0.00
N LYS A 214 1.18 -32.63 0.55
CA LYS A 214 1.90 -33.72 -0.11
C LYS A 214 1.25 -34.10 -1.44
N ARG A 215 -0.07 -34.20 -1.47
CA ARG A 215 -0.79 -34.56 -2.70
C ARG A 215 -0.67 -33.49 -3.78
N VAL A 216 -0.73 -32.21 -3.41
CA VAL A 216 -0.45 -31.08 -4.33
C VAL A 216 0.95 -31.19 -4.92
N GLU A 217 1.94 -31.52 -4.12
CA GLU A 217 3.33 -31.71 -4.58
C GLU A 217 3.44 -32.88 -5.56
N GLU A 218 2.82 -34.03 -5.26
CA GLU A 218 2.79 -35.20 -6.15
C GLU A 218 2.11 -34.87 -7.49
N ILE A 219 0.97 -34.18 -7.48
CA ILE A 219 0.26 -33.77 -8.70
C ILE A 219 1.15 -32.81 -9.53
N ASN A 220 1.78 -31.83 -8.89
CA ASN A 220 2.68 -30.89 -9.56
C ASN A 220 3.88 -31.60 -10.20
N LEU A 221 4.51 -32.56 -9.49
CA LEU A 221 5.61 -33.36 -10.02
C LEU A 221 5.15 -34.22 -11.21
N THR A 222 3.98 -34.84 -11.13
CA THR A 222 3.40 -35.62 -12.21
C THR A 222 3.12 -34.76 -13.43
N ASN A 223 2.54 -33.57 -13.25
CA ASN A 223 2.28 -32.62 -14.32
C ASN A 223 3.57 -32.12 -14.97
N GLN A 224 4.63 -31.86 -14.18
CA GLN A 224 5.95 -31.50 -14.70
C GLN A 224 6.59 -32.64 -15.48
N ALA A 225 6.52 -33.86 -14.97
CA ALA A 225 7.04 -35.04 -15.67
C ALA A 225 6.32 -35.30 -17.01
N SER A 226 4.99 -35.14 -17.03
CA SER A 226 4.18 -35.26 -18.24
C SER A 226 4.52 -34.17 -19.27
N ALA A 227 4.69 -32.92 -18.82
CA ALA A 227 5.08 -31.80 -19.68
C ALA A 227 6.51 -31.98 -20.27
N LEU A 228 7.43 -32.62 -19.53
CA LEU A 228 8.77 -32.95 -19.99
C LEU A 228 8.76 -34.11 -21.00
N GLN A 229 7.83 -35.06 -20.85
CA GLN A 229 7.66 -36.17 -21.74
C GLN A 229 7.05 -35.76 -23.09
N ASP A 230 6.17 -34.75 -23.10
CA ASP A 230 5.57 -34.11 -24.27
C ASP A 230 6.55 -33.17 -25.01
N SER A 231 7.55 -32.66 -24.33
CA SER A 231 8.63 -31.85 -24.90
C SER A 231 9.78 -32.76 -25.36
N ASP A 232 9.57 -33.49 -26.40
CA ASP A 232 10.58 -34.36 -27.04
C ASP A 232 11.97 -33.71 -27.09
N LEU A 233 12.98 -34.42 -26.58
CA LEU A 233 14.41 -34.36 -26.91
C LEU A 233 15.44 -33.86 -25.94
N LEU A 234 15.18 -33.37 -24.76
CA LEU A 234 16.31 -32.92 -23.93
C LEU A 234 16.15 -33.17 -22.42
N ALA A 235 15.97 -34.31 -21.90
CA ALA A 235 16.39 -34.61 -20.53
C ALA A 235 15.96 -35.98 -19.99
N VAL A 236 16.64 -37.00 -20.32
CA VAL A 236 16.55 -38.35 -19.72
C VAL A 236 17.29 -38.43 -18.34
N LYS A 237 17.55 -37.30 -17.69
CA LYS A 237 18.33 -37.34 -16.43
C LYS A 237 17.62 -36.90 -15.15
N SER A 238 16.43 -36.33 -15.22
CA SER A 238 15.89 -35.65 -14.04
C SER A 238 14.79 -36.41 -13.27
N ALA A 239 14.05 -37.31 -13.91
CA ALA A 239 12.93 -38.00 -13.25
C ALA A 239 13.36 -39.05 -12.21
N ALA A 240 14.53 -39.69 -12.40
CA ALA A 240 15.04 -40.72 -11.49
C ALA A 240 15.69 -40.10 -10.23
N GLU A 241 16.26 -38.89 -10.33
CA GLU A 241 16.86 -38.18 -9.18
C GLU A 241 15.79 -37.56 -8.29
N LEU A 242 14.66 -37.06 -8.86
CA LEU A 242 13.53 -36.49 -8.12
C LEU A 242 12.71 -37.56 -7.36
N MET A 243 12.61 -38.79 -7.91
CA MET A 243 11.98 -39.92 -7.20
C MET A 243 12.84 -40.44 -6.04
N ALA A 244 14.14 -40.33 -6.11
CA ALA A 244 15.05 -40.75 -5.03
C ALA A 244 15.00 -39.78 -3.83
N GLU A 245 14.67 -38.51 -4.02
CA GLU A 245 14.46 -37.55 -2.93
C GLU A 245 13.10 -37.74 -2.22
N ALA A 246 12.07 -38.22 -2.92
CA ALA A 246 10.77 -38.52 -2.32
C ALA A 246 10.77 -39.79 -1.43
N GLU A 247 11.63 -40.77 -1.72
CA GLU A 247 11.80 -42.00 -0.91
C GLU A 247 12.45 -41.77 0.46
N LEU A 248 13.06 -40.61 0.70
CA LEU A 248 13.78 -40.33 1.95
C LEU A 248 12.87 -39.85 3.12
N ILE A 249 11.55 -39.77 2.92
CA ILE A 249 10.60 -39.28 3.95
C ILE A 249 9.77 -40.40 4.60
N GLU A 250 10.02 -41.67 4.27
CA GLU A 250 9.15 -42.81 4.60
C GLU A 250 9.51 -43.58 5.88
N ASP A 251 10.13 -43.00 6.88
CA ASP A 251 10.44 -43.76 8.09
C ASP A 251 10.01 -43.08 9.40
N ILE A 252 8.70 -43.11 9.71
CA ILE A 252 8.17 -43.08 11.09
C ILE A 252 6.69 -43.56 11.10
N SER A 253 6.47 -44.88 11.31
CA SER A 253 5.27 -45.39 12.03
C SER A 253 5.40 -46.87 12.35
N THR A 254 5.25 -47.19 13.62
CA THR A 254 5.34 -48.53 14.20
C THR A 254 4.09 -49.37 13.99
N GLU A 255 4.30 -50.71 13.92
CA GLU A 255 3.44 -51.74 13.32
C GLU A 255 2.31 -52.34 14.20
N GLU A 256 1.94 -51.80 15.35
CA GLU A 256 1.10 -52.55 16.32
C GLU A 256 -0.41 -52.21 16.42
N ASP A 257 -0.93 -51.18 15.72
CA ASP A 257 -2.35 -50.79 15.84
C ASP A 257 -3.27 -51.22 14.67
N LYS A 258 -2.82 -52.15 13.84
CA LYS A 258 -3.45 -52.37 12.50
C LYS A 258 -4.56 -53.44 12.43
N LEU A 259 -5.05 -54.03 13.51
CA LEU A 259 -5.89 -55.24 13.32
C LEU A 259 -7.40 -55.13 13.68
N PHE A 260 -7.92 -54.05 14.25
CA PHE A 260 -9.32 -54.00 14.68
C PHE A 260 -10.24 -52.91 14.05
N ALA A 261 -9.72 -52.18 13.09
CA ALA A 261 -10.46 -51.05 12.53
C ALA A 261 -10.84 -51.17 11.02
N ASN A 262 -10.56 -52.30 10.38
CA ASN A 262 -10.40 -52.34 8.91
C ASN A 262 -11.68 -52.30 8.03
N ALA A 263 -12.88 -52.51 8.51
CA ALA A 263 -14.08 -52.49 7.62
C ALA A 263 -14.88 -51.20 7.67
N ALA A 264 -15.01 -50.53 8.81
CA ALA A 264 -15.66 -49.23 8.93
C ALA A 264 -14.71 -48.08 8.59
N ILE A 265 -13.40 -48.34 8.73
CA ILE A 265 -12.30 -47.42 8.38
C ILE A 265 -12.10 -47.33 6.85
N GLU A 266 -12.32 -48.43 6.11
CA GLU A 266 -12.09 -48.47 4.64
C GLU A 266 -13.13 -47.61 3.88
N GLU A 267 -14.38 -47.54 4.34
CA GLU A 267 -15.41 -46.68 3.73
C GLU A 267 -15.25 -45.21 4.14
N ALA A 268 -14.79 -44.92 5.37
CA ALA A 268 -14.43 -43.58 5.83
C ALA A 268 -13.11 -43.09 5.22
N GLN A 269 -12.11 -43.95 5.09
CA GLN A 269 -10.82 -43.64 4.46
C GLN A 269 -10.96 -43.31 2.97
N ASN A 270 -11.80 -44.03 2.23
CA ASN A 270 -12.09 -43.72 0.83
C ASN A 270 -12.73 -42.33 0.65
N THR A 271 -13.59 -41.91 1.59
CA THR A 271 -14.23 -40.60 1.55
C THR A 271 -13.23 -39.48 1.90
N ASP A 272 -12.35 -39.72 2.85
CA ASP A 272 -11.30 -38.76 3.25
C ASP A 272 -10.22 -38.62 2.18
N GLU A 273 -9.81 -39.72 1.52
CA GLU A 273 -8.87 -39.68 0.39
C GLU A 273 -9.47 -38.96 -0.83
N GLU A 274 -10.75 -39.18 -1.15
CA GLU A 274 -11.44 -38.48 -2.22
C GLU A 274 -11.54 -36.96 -1.92
N LEU A 275 -11.78 -36.59 -0.67
CA LEU A 275 -11.84 -35.18 -0.23
C LEU A 275 -10.46 -34.51 -0.34
N ILE A 276 -9.40 -35.20 0.10
CA ILE A 276 -8.00 -34.73 -0.02
C ILE A 276 -7.62 -34.54 -1.50
N GLU A 277 -7.98 -35.49 -2.36
CA GLU A 277 -7.74 -35.39 -3.82
C GLU A 277 -8.47 -34.17 -4.41
N LEU A 278 -9.76 -33.96 -4.09
CA LEU A 278 -10.54 -32.82 -4.55
C LEU A 278 -9.94 -31.49 -4.09
N GLN A 279 -9.53 -31.40 -2.82
CA GLN A 279 -8.89 -30.20 -2.30
C GLN A 279 -7.54 -29.94 -2.97
N ALA A 280 -6.70 -30.97 -3.13
CA ALA A 280 -5.43 -30.84 -3.80
C ALA A 280 -5.58 -30.41 -5.26
N GLN A 281 -6.53 -31.03 -5.99
CA GLN A 281 -6.81 -30.65 -7.38
C GLN A 281 -7.34 -29.23 -7.49
N ALA A 282 -8.19 -28.77 -6.55
CA ALA A 282 -8.68 -27.39 -6.51
C ALA A 282 -7.53 -26.39 -6.32
N ILE A 283 -6.57 -26.71 -5.45
CA ILE A 283 -5.38 -25.88 -5.22
C ILE A 283 -4.50 -25.83 -6.47
N VAL A 284 -4.25 -26.99 -7.11
CA VAL A 284 -3.46 -27.06 -8.37
C VAL A 284 -4.12 -26.26 -9.48
N ASN A 285 -5.44 -26.38 -9.64
CA ASN A 285 -6.19 -25.62 -10.63
C ASN A 285 -6.11 -24.10 -10.36
N GLN A 286 -6.24 -23.69 -9.10
CA GLN A 286 -6.07 -22.28 -8.70
C GLN A 286 -4.66 -21.76 -8.97
N GLN A 287 -3.63 -22.59 -8.71
CA GLN A 287 -2.24 -22.26 -9.04
C GLN A 287 -2.05 -22.10 -10.56
N ALA A 288 -2.63 -23.00 -11.35
CA ALA A 288 -2.57 -22.94 -12.81
C ALA A 288 -3.27 -21.70 -13.38
N GLU A 289 -4.45 -21.34 -12.86
CA GLU A 289 -5.15 -20.11 -13.25
C GLU A 289 -4.33 -18.86 -12.90
N MET A 290 -3.75 -18.82 -11.69
CA MET A 290 -2.87 -17.72 -11.27
C MET A 290 -1.63 -17.62 -12.16
N GLN A 291 -1.02 -18.75 -12.53
CA GLN A 291 0.13 -18.79 -13.44
C GLN A 291 -0.24 -18.27 -14.84
N GLN A 292 -1.42 -18.61 -15.34
CA GLN A 292 -1.90 -18.08 -16.63
C GLN A 292 -2.03 -16.54 -16.61
N GLU A 293 -2.51 -15.95 -15.51
CA GLU A 293 -2.59 -14.49 -15.37
C GLU A 293 -1.18 -13.86 -15.29
N VAL A 294 -0.26 -14.51 -14.57
CA VAL A 294 1.16 -14.11 -14.54
C VAL A 294 1.78 -14.14 -15.93
N ASP A 295 1.54 -15.20 -16.69
CA ASP A 295 2.08 -15.38 -18.04
C ASP A 295 1.53 -14.34 -19.03
N LYS A 296 0.23 -14.03 -18.94
CA LYS A 296 -0.39 -12.94 -19.74
C LYS A 296 0.27 -11.59 -19.44
N GLU A 297 0.55 -11.32 -18.17
CA GLU A 297 1.21 -10.09 -17.76
C GLU A 297 2.67 -10.05 -18.24
N ILE A 298 3.42 -11.16 -18.10
CA ILE A 298 4.79 -11.28 -18.60
C ILE A 298 4.81 -11.04 -20.11
N ILE A 299 3.94 -11.69 -20.87
CA ILE A 299 3.84 -11.50 -22.32
C ILE A 299 3.56 -10.04 -22.67
N ALA A 300 2.61 -9.39 -21.97
CA ALA A 300 2.24 -8.01 -22.22
C ALA A 300 3.39 -7.02 -21.97
N PHE A 301 4.26 -7.29 -20.98
CA PHE A 301 5.34 -6.39 -20.60
C PHE A 301 6.71 -6.74 -21.17
N THR A 302 6.92 -7.95 -21.69
CA THR A 302 8.16 -8.34 -22.39
C THR A 302 8.13 -8.08 -23.90
N GLN A 303 6.94 -7.97 -24.50
CA GLN A 303 6.80 -7.65 -25.91
C GLN A 303 7.17 -6.18 -26.20
N ASN A 304 7.68 -5.93 -27.42
CA ASN A 304 8.12 -4.60 -27.85
C ASN A 304 6.96 -3.67 -28.26
N SER A 305 5.77 -3.86 -27.68
CA SER A 305 4.57 -3.09 -28.02
C SER A 305 4.04 -2.31 -26.82
N TYR A 306 4.19 -0.99 -26.86
CA TYR A 306 3.60 -0.11 -25.86
C TYR A 306 2.06 -0.24 -25.79
N TRP A 307 1.41 -0.44 -26.92
CA TRP A 307 -0.06 -0.53 -26.97
C TRP A 307 -0.60 -1.82 -26.37
N GLN A 308 0.06 -2.95 -26.53
CA GLN A 308 -0.30 -4.22 -25.87
C GLN A 308 -0.16 -4.11 -24.35
N ALA A 309 0.96 -3.53 -23.90
CA ALA A 309 1.14 -3.23 -22.48
C ALA A 309 0.06 -2.25 -21.95
N THR A 310 -0.38 -1.28 -22.77
CA THR A 310 -1.43 -0.33 -22.39
C THR A 310 -2.80 -0.99 -22.34
N GLU A 311 -3.12 -1.90 -23.26
CA GLU A 311 -4.36 -2.68 -23.27
C GLU A 311 -4.45 -3.56 -22.02
N PHE A 312 -3.37 -4.27 -21.68
CA PHE A 312 -3.30 -5.04 -20.44
C PHE A 312 -3.55 -4.14 -19.22
N ARG A 313 -2.83 -3.00 -19.10
CA ARG A 313 -3.01 -2.05 -18.01
C ARG A 313 -4.41 -1.46 -17.94
N PHE A 314 -5.06 -1.22 -19.08
CA PHE A 314 -6.44 -0.71 -19.11
C PHE A 314 -7.43 -1.73 -18.54
N ASN A 315 -7.33 -3.00 -18.96
CA ASN A 315 -8.18 -4.08 -18.44
C ASN A 315 -7.94 -4.30 -16.94
N PHE A 316 -6.69 -4.31 -16.52
CA PHE A 316 -6.32 -4.40 -15.11
C PHE A 316 -6.81 -3.19 -14.30
N ALA A 317 -6.75 -1.97 -14.86
CA ALA A 317 -7.27 -0.76 -14.22
C ALA A 317 -8.77 -0.86 -13.97
N LEU A 318 -9.56 -1.35 -14.94
CA LEU A 318 -11.01 -1.56 -14.76
C LEU A 318 -11.29 -2.55 -13.62
N PHE A 319 -10.52 -3.62 -13.52
CA PHE A 319 -10.61 -4.58 -12.42
C PHE A 319 -10.27 -3.91 -11.07
N MET A 320 -9.17 -3.16 -11.00
CA MET A 320 -8.75 -2.47 -9.77
C MET A 320 -9.76 -1.42 -9.29
N LEU A 321 -10.50 -0.77 -10.19
CA LEU A 321 -11.54 0.19 -9.81
C LEU A 321 -12.64 -0.42 -8.93
N MET A 322 -12.89 -1.74 -9.01
CA MET A 322 -13.84 -2.43 -8.11
C MET A 322 -13.39 -2.39 -6.65
N PHE A 323 -12.09 -2.37 -6.40
CA PHE A 323 -11.50 -2.35 -5.06
C PHE A 323 -11.24 -0.94 -4.52
N THR A 324 -11.32 0.09 -5.37
CA THR A 324 -11.03 1.48 -4.98
C THR A 324 -11.88 1.97 -3.81
N ILE A 325 -13.21 1.78 -3.85
CA ILE A 325 -14.10 2.22 -2.77
C ILE A 325 -13.88 1.40 -1.49
N PRO A 326 -13.89 0.05 -1.51
CA PRO A 326 -13.56 -0.75 -0.34
C PRO A 326 -12.22 -0.39 0.30
N PHE A 327 -11.15 -0.28 -0.48
CA PHE A 327 -9.82 0.07 0.00
C PHE A 327 -9.76 1.50 0.56
N SER A 328 -10.30 2.47 -0.17
CA SER A 328 -10.36 3.86 0.28
C SER A 328 -11.16 4.02 1.57
N LEU A 329 -12.27 3.31 1.73
CA LEU A 329 -13.12 3.38 2.91
C LEU A 329 -12.50 2.67 4.10
N SER A 330 -12.02 1.44 3.93
CA SER A 330 -11.53 0.60 5.03
C SER A 330 -10.13 1.00 5.51
N MET A 331 -9.24 1.44 4.61
CA MET A 331 -7.84 1.68 4.90
C MET A 331 -7.45 3.16 4.86
N LEU A 332 -7.73 3.86 3.76
CA LEU A 332 -7.21 5.22 3.57
C LEU A 332 -7.97 6.27 4.37
N LEU A 333 -9.29 6.21 4.40
CA LEU A 333 -10.11 7.20 5.10
C LEU A 333 -9.79 7.31 6.60
N PRO A 334 -9.71 6.21 7.37
CA PRO A 334 -9.34 6.32 8.78
C PRO A 334 -7.91 6.86 8.98
N ILE A 335 -6.95 6.56 8.10
CA ILE A 335 -5.61 7.15 8.14
C ILE A 335 -5.67 8.65 7.83
N PHE A 336 -6.50 9.07 6.86
CA PHE A 336 -6.70 10.50 6.56
C PHE A 336 -7.32 11.23 7.74
N ILE A 337 -8.31 10.62 8.44
CA ILE A 337 -8.91 11.20 9.65
C ILE A 337 -7.85 11.31 10.77
N LEU A 338 -6.96 10.32 10.90
CA LEU A 338 -5.84 10.38 11.84
C LEU A 338 -4.88 11.53 11.50
N GLY A 339 -4.55 11.71 10.22
CA GLY A 339 -3.77 12.84 9.73
C GLY A 339 -4.45 14.20 9.99
N TYR A 340 -5.76 14.27 9.76
CA TYR A 340 -6.57 15.43 10.10
C TYR A 340 -6.53 15.73 11.59
N TRP A 341 -6.64 14.71 12.44
CA TRP A 341 -6.52 14.86 13.90
C TRP A 341 -5.17 15.42 14.33
N LEU A 342 -4.05 14.95 13.80
CA LEU A 342 -2.71 15.43 14.16
C LEU A 342 -2.56 16.94 13.99
N VAL A 343 -3.18 17.51 12.96
CA VAL A 343 -3.14 18.96 12.71
C VAL A 343 -4.20 19.69 13.53
N SER A 344 -5.43 19.20 13.57
CA SER A 344 -6.55 19.85 14.27
C SER A 344 -6.38 19.86 15.81
N SER A 345 -5.64 18.91 16.36
CA SER A 345 -5.26 18.87 17.78
C SER A 345 -4.14 19.85 18.17
N GLY A 346 -3.47 20.48 17.18
CA GLY A 346 -2.35 21.39 17.42
C GLY A 346 -1.00 20.71 17.62
N ILE A 347 -0.93 19.37 17.66
CA ILE A 347 0.32 18.60 17.86
C ILE A 347 1.37 18.99 16.82
N MET A 348 0.97 19.12 15.54
CA MET A 348 1.89 19.47 14.47
C MET A 348 2.38 20.90 14.50
N LYS A 349 1.62 21.84 15.06
CA LYS A 349 2.03 23.24 15.23
C LYS A 349 3.14 23.36 16.28
N ASN A 350 3.07 22.52 17.33
CA ASN A 350 3.98 22.55 18.48
C ASN A 350 4.76 21.23 18.62
N TYR A 351 5.16 20.62 17.50
CA TYR A 351 5.75 19.27 17.50
C TYR A 351 7.01 19.14 18.36
N GLN A 352 7.77 20.22 18.52
CA GLN A 352 8.97 20.24 19.38
C GLN A 352 8.64 19.97 20.87
N GLN A 353 7.48 20.43 21.36
CA GLN A 353 7.01 20.17 22.73
C GLN A 353 6.64 18.70 22.95
N HIS A 354 6.34 17.96 21.87
CA HIS A 354 5.95 16.55 21.88
C HIS A 354 7.12 15.59 21.59
N ALA A 355 8.37 16.07 21.65
CA ALA A 355 9.57 15.28 21.31
C ALA A 355 9.70 13.97 22.11
N VAL A 356 9.26 13.94 23.38
CA VAL A 356 9.25 12.72 24.20
C VAL A 356 8.21 11.71 23.68
N ALA A 357 7.01 12.16 23.33
CA ALA A 357 5.99 11.30 22.75
C ALA A 357 6.47 10.69 21.41
N PHE A 358 7.08 11.50 20.54
CA PHE A 358 7.66 11.01 19.29
C PHE A 358 8.82 10.04 19.51
N LYS A 359 9.61 10.22 20.58
CA LYS A 359 10.65 9.26 20.97
C LYS A 359 10.03 7.91 21.36
N ILE A 360 8.98 7.90 22.18
CA ILE A 360 8.28 6.68 22.57
C ILE A 360 7.66 6.01 21.34
N MET A 361 6.96 6.77 20.49
CA MET A 361 6.39 6.26 19.23
C MET A 361 7.47 5.61 18.35
N ALA A 362 8.65 6.22 18.22
CA ALA A 362 9.75 5.68 17.42
C ALA A 362 10.23 4.32 17.96
N TYR A 363 10.63 4.25 19.22
CA TYR A 363 11.22 3.02 19.78
C TYR A 363 10.19 1.90 19.94
N VAL A 364 9.04 2.21 20.54
CA VAL A 364 7.97 1.22 20.72
C VAL A 364 7.35 0.85 19.38
N GLY A 365 7.09 1.83 18.51
CA GLY A 365 6.47 1.58 17.21
C GLY A 365 7.33 0.73 16.31
N ILE A 366 8.63 1.01 16.19
CA ILE A 366 9.53 0.20 15.36
C ILE A 366 9.78 -1.16 16.01
N GLY A 367 10.11 -1.22 17.31
CA GLY A 367 10.43 -2.48 17.99
C GLY A 367 9.24 -3.45 18.03
N LEU A 368 8.09 -2.98 18.53
CA LEU A 368 6.87 -3.80 18.59
C LEU A 368 6.36 -4.14 17.18
N GLY A 369 6.36 -3.16 16.27
CA GLY A 369 5.93 -3.39 14.89
C GLY A 369 6.77 -4.47 14.19
N MET A 370 8.08 -4.45 14.38
CA MET A 370 8.98 -5.48 13.85
C MET A 370 8.65 -6.87 14.41
N VAL A 371 8.43 -7.00 15.72
CA VAL A 371 8.10 -8.28 16.35
C VAL A 371 6.78 -8.84 15.81
N LEU A 372 5.74 -7.99 15.74
CA LEU A 372 4.42 -8.39 15.25
C LEU A 372 4.47 -8.79 13.78
N GLU A 373 5.16 -8.02 12.94
CA GLU A 373 5.25 -8.28 11.52
C GLU A 373 6.07 -9.52 11.21
N THR A 374 7.22 -9.71 11.90
CA THR A 374 7.99 -10.92 11.76
C THR A 374 7.19 -12.14 12.20
N GLY A 375 6.43 -12.04 13.31
CA GLY A 375 5.53 -13.11 13.75
C GLY A 375 4.48 -13.46 12.70
N GLY A 376 3.84 -12.45 12.09
CA GLY A 376 2.89 -12.66 11.00
C GLY A 376 3.52 -13.31 9.77
N LEU A 377 4.72 -12.88 9.39
CA LEU A 377 5.48 -13.45 8.27
C LEU A 377 5.87 -14.91 8.53
N LEU A 378 6.31 -15.25 9.73
CA LEU A 378 6.66 -16.64 10.08
C LEU A 378 5.45 -17.58 9.96
N VAL A 379 4.26 -17.12 10.39
CA VAL A 379 3.03 -17.90 10.18
C VAL A 379 2.71 -18.05 8.70
N ALA A 380 2.79 -16.96 7.93
CA ALA A 380 2.51 -16.98 6.50
C ALA A 380 3.52 -17.83 5.70
N GLN A 381 4.71 -18.01 6.21
CA GLN A 381 5.78 -18.81 5.59
C GLN A 381 5.77 -20.27 5.98
N HIS A 382 5.08 -20.62 7.04
CA HIS A 382 5.04 -22.00 7.50
C HIS A 382 4.16 -22.83 6.55
N PRO A 383 4.63 -23.96 6.00
CA PRO A 383 3.97 -24.71 4.94
C PRO A 383 2.57 -25.20 5.32
N VAL A 384 2.31 -25.43 6.59
CA VAL A 384 1.01 -25.88 7.10
C VAL A 384 0.25 -24.79 7.83
N ALA A 385 0.92 -23.95 8.64
CA ALA A 385 0.24 -22.95 9.46
C ALA A 385 -0.55 -21.92 8.62
N HIS A 386 -0.08 -21.59 7.41
CA HIS A 386 -0.80 -20.66 6.52
C HIS A 386 -2.09 -21.26 5.93
N GLN A 387 -2.27 -22.58 5.95
CA GLN A 387 -3.46 -23.27 5.46
C GLN A 387 -4.50 -23.47 6.59
N VAL A 388 -4.05 -23.46 7.86
CA VAL A 388 -4.96 -23.53 9.02
C VAL A 388 -5.62 -22.15 9.21
N MET A 389 -6.92 -22.06 8.99
CA MET A 389 -7.69 -20.81 8.95
C MET A 389 -7.50 -19.92 10.19
N LEU A 390 -7.44 -20.52 11.39
CA LEU A 390 -7.16 -19.78 12.63
C LEU A 390 -5.77 -19.14 12.60
N LEU A 391 -4.75 -19.89 12.26
CA LEU A 391 -3.36 -19.40 12.22
C LEU A 391 -3.17 -18.40 11.11
N GLN A 392 -3.78 -18.61 9.94
CA GLN A 392 -3.81 -17.66 8.84
C GLN A 392 -4.41 -16.32 9.28
N GLY A 393 -5.58 -16.33 9.94
CA GLY A 393 -6.24 -15.14 10.46
C GLY A 393 -5.39 -14.39 11.49
N VAL A 394 -4.77 -15.11 12.42
CA VAL A 394 -3.85 -14.55 13.42
C VAL A 394 -2.59 -13.99 12.74
N GLY A 395 -1.98 -14.74 11.83
CA GLY A 395 -0.80 -14.30 11.08
C GLY A 395 -1.05 -13.01 10.28
N GLN A 396 -2.17 -12.94 9.57
CA GLN A 396 -2.58 -11.74 8.85
C GLN A 396 -2.83 -10.55 9.80
N ALA A 397 -3.50 -10.77 10.93
CA ALA A 397 -3.74 -9.73 11.92
C ALA A 397 -2.42 -9.18 12.49
N LEU A 398 -1.48 -10.07 12.89
CA LEU A 398 -0.15 -9.68 13.36
C LEU A 398 0.60 -8.84 12.31
N PHE A 399 0.59 -9.29 11.06
CA PHE A 399 1.24 -8.59 9.96
C PHE A 399 0.63 -7.19 9.74
N PHE A 400 -0.69 -7.06 9.69
CA PHE A 400 -1.37 -5.77 9.53
C PHE A 400 -1.13 -4.82 10.72
N ILE A 401 -1.24 -5.33 11.95
CA ILE A 401 -0.97 -4.53 13.14
C ILE A 401 0.48 -4.07 13.13
N GLY A 402 1.43 -4.97 12.84
CA GLY A 402 2.85 -4.69 12.74
C GLY A 402 3.15 -3.56 11.77
N GLN A 403 2.58 -3.60 10.57
CA GLN A 403 2.73 -2.54 9.57
C GLN A 403 2.22 -1.16 10.07
N PHE A 404 1.08 -1.11 10.73
CA PHE A 404 0.54 0.14 11.28
C PHE A 404 1.39 0.69 12.41
N VAL A 405 1.75 -0.16 13.36
CA VAL A 405 2.57 0.18 14.52
C VAL A 405 3.94 0.68 14.06
N MET A 406 4.55 0.02 13.07
CA MET A 406 5.82 0.45 12.49
C MET A 406 5.68 1.76 11.68
N THR A 407 4.57 1.98 10.98
CA THR A 407 4.29 3.27 10.31
C THR A 407 4.25 4.43 11.31
N VAL A 408 3.56 4.24 12.44
CA VAL A 408 3.54 5.20 13.55
C VAL A 408 4.95 5.39 14.13
N GLY A 409 5.73 4.30 14.22
CA GLY A 409 7.14 4.32 14.62
C GLY A 409 8.00 5.20 13.70
N TYR A 410 7.87 5.03 12.39
CA TYR A 410 8.60 5.84 11.40
C TYR A 410 8.20 7.32 11.44
N PHE A 411 6.90 7.59 11.56
CA PHE A 411 6.43 8.96 11.78
C PHE A 411 7.06 9.56 13.04
N GLY A 412 7.01 8.84 14.18
CA GLY A 412 7.61 9.23 15.44
C GLY A 412 9.13 9.47 15.33
N LEU A 413 9.86 8.57 14.63
CA LEU A 413 11.30 8.71 14.42
C LEU A 413 11.65 9.97 13.64
N ILE A 414 10.98 10.20 12.52
CA ILE A 414 11.23 11.38 11.68
C ILE A 414 10.89 12.65 12.46
N MET A 415 9.75 12.72 13.15
CA MET A 415 9.35 13.88 13.96
C MET A 415 10.32 14.12 15.13
N ARG A 416 10.82 13.05 15.75
CA ARG A 416 11.86 13.13 16.79
C ARG A 416 13.17 13.70 16.24
N LEU A 417 13.60 13.27 15.04
CA LEU A 417 14.79 13.81 14.40
C LEU A 417 14.60 15.28 14.02
N LEU A 418 13.44 15.65 13.48
CA LEU A 418 13.11 17.04 13.13
C LEU A 418 13.05 17.98 14.35
N SER A 419 12.86 17.43 15.54
CA SER A 419 12.90 18.22 16.79
C SER A 419 14.32 18.65 17.19
N HIS A 420 15.37 18.13 16.53
CA HIS A 420 16.76 18.49 16.75
C HIS A 420 17.30 19.32 15.58
N GLU A 421 17.82 20.50 15.84
CA GLU A 421 18.32 21.44 14.83
C GLU A 421 19.33 20.81 13.86
N LYS A 422 20.27 20.00 14.39
CA LYS A 422 21.27 19.31 13.57
C LYS A 422 20.67 18.38 12.54
N TRP A 423 19.65 17.60 12.92
CA TRP A 423 18.96 16.67 12.02
C TRP A 423 17.99 17.40 11.10
N LEU A 424 17.30 18.42 11.59
CA LEU A 424 16.45 19.27 10.76
C LEU A 424 17.24 19.82 9.55
N LYS A 425 18.44 20.41 9.78
CA LYS A 425 19.31 20.92 8.72
C LYS A 425 19.69 19.83 7.70
N ARG A 426 19.96 18.59 8.15
CA ARG A 426 20.30 17.48 7.26
C ARG A 426 19.09 16.99 6.46
N LEU A 427 17.96 16.80 7.14
CA LEU A 427 16.74 16.26 6.54
C LEU A 427 16.04 17.25 5.61
N THR A 428 16.32 18.56 5.72
CA THR A 428 15.87 19.59 4.77
C THR A 428 16.27 19.28 3.32
N LEU A 429 17.30 18.44 3.11
CA LEU A 429 17.67 17.93 1.79
C LEU A 429 16.49 17.25 1.07
N PHE A 430 15.59 16.60 1.79
CA PHE A 430 14.44 15.89 1.23
C PHE A 430 13.21 16.80 0.98
N SER A 431 13.21 18.03 1.50
CA SER A 431 12.07 18.96 1.36
C SER A 431 11.77 19.31 -0.11
N PRO A 432 12.75 19.62 -1.00
CA PRO A 432 12.47 19.85 -2.41
C PRO A 432 11.79 18.65 -3.10
N MET A 433 12.24 17.42 -2.81
CA MET A 433 11.66 16.20 -3.34
C MET A 433 10.20 16.04 -2.88
N GLY A 434 9.90 16.31 -1.60
CA GLY A 434 8.53 16.27 -1.07
C GLY A 434 7.63 17.39 -1.59
N ARG A 435 8.18 18.56 -1.93
CA ARG A 435 7.43 19.65 -2.59
C ARG A 435 7.02 19.29 -4.01
N MET A 436 7.76 18.40 -4.66
CA MET A 436 7.51 17.86 -6.00
C MET A 436 7.04 16.39 -5.93
N ALA A 437 6.27 16.03 -4.90
CA ALA A 437 5.93 14.64 -4.62
C ALA A 437 5.18 13.95 -5.76
N LEU A 438 4.21 14.62 -6.39
CA LEU A 438 3.46 14.08 -7.52
C LEU A 438 4.36 13.90 -8.76
N THR A 439 5.18 14.91 -9.06
CA THR A 439 6.14 14.86 -10.17
C THR A 439 7.14 13.72 -9.96
N ASN A 440 7.73 13.60 -8.76
CA ASN A 440 8.71 12.56 -8.46
C ASN A 440 8.08 11.16 -8.45
N TYR A 441 6.84 11.01 -7.98
CA TYR A 441 6.11 9.75 -8.02
C TYR A 441 5.85 9.27 -9.48
N ILE A 442 5.35 10.14 -10.34
CA ILE A 442 5.15 9.80 -11.76
C ILE A 442 6.48 9.57 -12.46
N MET A 443 7.53 10.30 -12.08
CA MET A 443 8.90 10.10 -12.61
C MET A 443 9.44 8.71 -12.26
N HIS A 444 9.14 8.14 -11.07
CA HIS A 444 9.46 6.74 -10.76
C HIS A 444 8.90 5.82 -11.84
N SER A 445 7.63 5.98 -12.17
CA SER A 445 6.96 5.12 -13.15
C SER A 445 7.52 5.29 -14.55
N VAL A 446 7.83 6.52 -14.97
CA VAL A 446 8.45 6.77 -16.28
C VAL A 446 9.83 6.11 -16.36
N ILE A 447 10.68 6.28 -15.34
CA ILE A 447 12.02 5.71 -15.34
C ILE A 447 11.97 4.18 -15.26
N LEU A 448 11.18 3.63 -14.32
CA LEU A 448 11.13 2.19 -14.11
C LEU A 448 10.49 1.45 -15.29
N SER A 449 9.39 1.96 -15.87
CA SER A 449 8.82 1.38 -17.07
C SER A 449 9.76 1.46 -18.28
N SER A 450 10.58 2.52 -18.35
CA SER A 450 11.62 2.63 -19.40
C SER A 450 12.78 1.67 -19.20
N ILE A 451 13.04 1.20 -17.98
CA ILE A 451 14.07 0.20 -17.72
C ILE A 451 13.52 -1.21 -17.96
N PHE A 452 12.38 -1.54 -17.35
CA PHE A 452 11.93 -2.90 -17.26
C PHE A 452 11.10 -3.34 -18.48
N TYR A 453 10.22 -2.50 -19.02
CA TYR A 453 9.26 -2.97 -20.03
C TYR A 453 9.87 -3.13 -21.42
N GLY A 454 9.41 -4.18 -22.16
CA GLY A 454 9.95 -4.60 -23.44
C GLY A 454 9.91 -3.55 -24.55
N TYR A 455 8.97 -2.60 -24.48
CA TYR A 455 8.91 -1.51 -25.44
C TYR A 455 10.03 -0.45 -25.27
N ALA A 456 10.86 -0.57 -24.22
CA ALA A 456 11.98 0.33 -23.96
C ALA A 456 13.25 -0.46 -23.57
N GLY A 457 13.56 -0.63 -22.27
CA GLY A 457 14.77 -1.33 -21.81
C GLY A 457 14.71 -2.84 -21.89
N GLY A 458 13.53 -3.44 -21.64
CA GLY A 458 13.29 -4.88 -21.81
C GLY A 458 13.81 -5.78 -20.68
N TYR A 459 14.16 -5.21 -19.52
CA TYR A 459 14.71 -5.98 -18.38
C TYR A 459 13.64 -6.54 -17.43
N PHE A 460 12.41 -6.75 -17.92
CA PHE A 460 11.31 -7.27 -17.08
C PHE A 460 11.60 -8.71 -16.61
N GLY A 461 11.66 -8.89 -15.30
CA GLY A 461 12.01 -10.18 -14.69
C GLY A 461 13.50 -10.52 -14.63
N GLU A 462 14.37 -9.76 -15.32
CA GLU A 462 15.79 -10.12 -15.48
C GLU A 462 16.71 -9.57 -14.37
N ILE A 463 16.33 -8.45 -13.75
CA ILE A 463 17.18 -7.80 -12.75
C ILE A 463 16.81 -8.32 -11.36
N SER A 464 17.72 -9.02 -10.71
CA SER A 464 17.55 -9.51 -9.35
C SER A 464 17.52 -8.39 -8.31
N ARG A 465 17.13 -8.69 -7.05
CA ARG A 465 16.83 -7.66 -6.03
C ARG A 465 18.03 -6.79 -5.64
N ALA A 466 19.21 -7.35 -5.56
CA ALA A 466 20.39 -6.60 -5.14
C ALA A 466 20.80 -5.51 -6.15
N PRO A 467 20.90 -5.78 -7.46
CA PRO A 467 21.12 -4.72 -8.46
C PRO A 467 20.00 -3.68 -8.52
N GLN A 468 18.74 -4.05 -8.26
CA GLN A 468 17.65 -3.06 -8.18
C GLN A 468 17.93 -1.97 -7.14
N MET A 469 18.63 -2.28 -6.04
CA MET A 469 18.97 -1.28 -5.02
C MET A 469 19.92 -0.20 -5.57
N LEU A 470 20.78 -0.53 -6.52
CA LEU A 470 21.64 0.47 -7.20
C LEU A 470 20.79 1.41 -8.07
N ILE A 471 19.78 0.87 -8.77
CA ILE A 471 18.82 1.66 -9.54
C ILE A 471 18.05 2.62 -8.62
N VAL A 472 17.57 2.13 -7.47
CA VAL A 472 16.88 2.94 -6.46
C VAL A 472 17.78 4.10 -5.99
N VAL A 473 19.04 3.83 -5.63
CA VAL A 473 19.98 4.85 -5.18
C VAL A 473 20.22 5.89 -6.28
N ALA A 474 20.40 5.46 -7.53
CA ALA A 474 20.59 6.35 -8.67
C ALA A 474 19.36 7.25 -8.90
N ILE A 475 18.15 6.71 -8.86
CA ILE A 475 16.91 7.48 -9.00
C ILE A 475 16.75 8.50 -7.87
N ILE A 476 17.00 8.11 -6.61
CA ILE A 476 16.91 9.02 -5.46
C ILE A 476 17.93 10.16 -5.60
N ALA A 477 19.17 9.84 -5.93
CA ALA A 477 20.22 10.85 -6.14
C ALA A 477 19.82 11.84 -7.24
N PHE A 478 19.36 11.34 -8.38
CA PHE A 478 18.86 12.15 -9.48
C PHE A 478 17.71 13.06 -9.04
N GLN A 479 16.70 12.52 -8.36
CA GLN A 479 15.52 13.27 -7.92
C GLN A 479 15.83 14.34 -6.87
N LEU A 480 16.77 14.10 -5.96
CA LEU A 480 17.24 15.09 -5.00
C LEU A 480 17.90 16.29 -5.71
N VAL A 481 18.78 16.02 -6.68
CA VAL A 481 19.45 17.05 -7.47
C VAL A 481 18.44 17.79 -8.36
N PHE A 482 17.63 17.05 -9.11
CA PHE A 482 16.62 17.59 -10.02
C PHE A 482 15.59 18.45 -9.30
N SER A 483 15.02 17.97 -8.19
CA SER A 483 13.99 18.70 -7.44
C SER A 483 14.55 20.02 -6.87
N ARG A 484 15.79 20.01 -6.37
CA ARG A 484 16.46 21.21 -5.87
C ARG A 484 16.74 22.19 -7.00
N TRP A 485 17.31 21.73 -8.12
CA TRP A 485 17.58 22.55 -9.28
C TRP A 485 16.31 23.18 -9.85
N TRP A 486 15.25 22.38 -10.03
CA TRP A 486 13.97 22.86 -10.57
C TRP A 486 13.33 23.93 -9.69
N LEU A 487 13.27 23.71 -8.39
CA LEU A 487 12.65 24.63 -7.44
C LEU A 487 13.46 25.90 -7.16
N ASN A 488 14.67 26.03 -7.67
CA ASN A 488 15.39 27.31 -7.70
C ASN A 488 14.82 28.29 -8.73
N THR A 489 14.17 27.78 -9.77
CA THR A 489 13.61 28.60 -10.87
C THR A 489 12.08 28.61 -10.86
N TYR A 490 11.46 27.52 -10.44
CA TYR A 490 10.03 27.32 -10.52
C TYR A 490 9.41 27.14 -9.13
N ALA A 491 8.21 27.71 -8.92
CA ALA A 491 7.51 27.66 -7.64
C ALA A 491 6.93 26.26 -7.31
N PHE A 492 6.65 25.45 -8.33
CA PHE A 492 5.99 24.14 -8.23
C PHE A 492 6.66 23.14 -9.18
N GLY A 493 6.57 21.85 -8.87
CA GLY A 493 6.89 20.81 -9.85
C GLY A 493 5.92 20.84 -11.03
N PRO A 494 6.30 20.27 -12.19
CA PRO A 494 5.45 20.31 -13.40
C PRO A 494 4.03 19.77 -13.18
N LEU A 495 3.90 18.61 -12.56
CA LEU A 495 2.58 17.97 -12.33
C LEU A 495 1.82 18.63 -11.17
N GLU A 496 2.50 19.14 -10.15
CA GLU A 496 1.88 19.96 -9.11
C GLU A 496 1.31 21.25 -9.68
N TRP A 497 2.01 21.86 -10.63
CA TRP A 497 1.54 23.05 -11.33
C TRP A 497 0.30 22.73 -12.18
N LEU A 498 0.36 21.66 -13.00
CA LEU A 498 -0.80 21.22 -13.79
C LEU A 498 -2.02 20.94 -12.91
N TRP A 499 -1.83 20.15 -11.85
CA TRP A 499 -2.89 19.84 -10.89
C TRP A 499 -3.49 21.10 -10.25
N ARG A 500 -2.66 22.11 -9.95
CA ARG A 500 -3.13 23.40 -9.44
C ARG A 500 -3.92 24.17 -10.48
N CYS A 501 -3.41 24.33 -11.70
CA CYS A 501 -4.11 25.03 -12.78
C CYS A 501 -5.52 24.47 -13.01
N LEU A 502 -5.64 23.14 -13.09
CA LEU A 502 -6.92 22.46 -13.25
C LEU A 502 -7.84 22.63 -12.02
N SER A 503 -7.29 22.54 -10.80
CA SER A 503 -8.05 22.68 -9.55
C SER A 503 -8.60 24.11 -9.37
N TYR A 504 -7.81 25.13 -9.70
CA TYR A 504 -8.19 26.54 -9.57
C TYR A 504 -8.92 27.09 -10.82
N LYS A 505 -8.98 26.31 -11.92
CA LYS A 505 -9.51 26.79 -13.22
C LYS A 505 -8.84 28.10 -13.68
N LYS A 506 -7.57 28.27 -13.39
CA LYS A 506 -6.78 29.44 -13.72
C LYS A 506 -5.32 29.05 -13.86
N LEU A 507 -4.68 29.52 -14.93
CA LEU A 507 -3.24 29.36 -15.12
C LEU A 507 -2.50 30.02 -13.94
N GLN A 508 -1.68 29.24 -13.25
CA GLN A 508 -0.90 29.69 -12.11
C GLN A 508 0.49 30.15 -12.58
N PRO A 509 1.09 31.20 -11.98
CA PRO A 509 2.46 31.56 -12.30
C PRO A 509 3.37 30.38 -11.92
N MET A 510 4.21 29.95 -12.87
CA MET A 510 5.11 28.81 -12.68
C MET A 510 6.47 29.26 -12.20
N ARG A 511 7.01 30.39 -12.71
CA ARG A 511 8.29 30.95 -12.29
C ARG A 511 8.18 31.66 -10.95
N ILE A 512 9.25 31.59 -10.18
CA ILE A 512 9.42 32.41 -8.98
C ILE A 512 9.64 33.85 -9.44
N GLN A 513 8.82 34.78 -8.95
CA GLN A 513 8.96 36.22 -9.19
C GLN A 513 10.01 36.78 -8.26
#